data_ab262857a1463c8dca1b2cb7e3ccd3b1
#
_entry.id   ab262857a1463c8dca1b2cb7e3ccd3b1
#
_cell.length_a   1.000
_cell.length_b   1.000
_cell.length_c   1.000
_cell.angle_alpha   90.00
_cell.angle_beta   90.00
_cell.angle_gamma   90.00
#
_symmetry.space_group_name_H-M   'P 1'
#
loop_
_entity.id
_entity.type
_entity.pdbx_description
1 polymer ?
#
loop_
_entity_poly.entity_id
_entity_poly.type
_entity_poly.pdbx_seq_one_letter_code
_entity_poly.pdbx_strand_id
1 'polypeptide(L)'
;MIEIKKLCKSFGRIKAINNVSLSFRQGEIITLLGPNGAGKSTLMRLLTGFIYPDSGQITILNNNIEENRIEALSNIGYVPENSPLYPDMTVFEYLCFMSKLRNICDSIFEKRCQEIIKNFSLAEVINQKIETLSKGFRHRVAISAALLSEPKILILDEPTEGLDPNQKHELREFIKSYGQKNLVIVSTHIMEEVEALSTRVVLINKGKIIKDTTAHALKMLSPSGNLDEAFRNIIQNRSLL
;
A
#
# COMPACT_ATOMS: atom_id res chain seq x y z
N MET A 1 -4.08 -12.24 -8.43
CA MET A 1 -2.74 -11.63 -8.44
C MET A 1 -1.92 -11.98 -7.20
N ILE A 2 -2.48 -11.87 -6.00
CA ILE A 2 -1.82 -12.34 -4.77
C ILE A 2 -2.68 -13.42 -4.13
N GLU A 3 -2.06 -14.49 -3.68
CA GLU A 3 -2.68 -15.53 -2.89
C GLU A 3 -1.87 -15.74 -1.61
N ILE A 4 -2.55 -15.71 -0.45
CA ILE A 4 -1.99 -15.87 0.87
C ILE A 4 -2.66 -17.09 1.50
N LYS A 5 -1.87 -18.08 1.96
CA LYS A 5 -2.38 -19.31 2.56
C LYS A 5 -1.81 -19.50 3.96
N LYS A 6 -2.69 -19.51 4.97
CA LYS A 6 -2.40 -19.82 6.38
C LYS A 6 -1.15 -19.11 6.92
N LEU A 7 -0.99 -17.84 6.55
CA LEU A 7 0.18 -17.04 6.86
C LEU A 7 0.27 -16.76 8.37
N CYS A 8 1.44 -16.99 8.95
CA CYS A 8 1.74 -16.68 10.34
C CYS A 8 3.06 -15.92 10.45
N LYS A 9 3.09 -14.94 11.39
CA LYS A 9 4.30 -14.22 11.77
C LYS A 9 4.24 -13.78 13.21
N SER A 10 5.31 -14.08 13.96
CA SER A 10 5.44 -13.70 15.35
C SER A 10 6.72 -12.90 15.56
N PHE A 11 6.71 -12.00 16.53
CA PHE A 11 7.88 -11.30 17.06
C PHE A 11 7.95 -11.56 18.57
N GLY A 12 8.81 -12.46 18.95
CA GLY A 12 8.86 -12.98 20.31
C GLY A 12 7.51 -13.64 20.70
N ARG A 13 6.85 -13.10 21.72
CA ARG A 13 5.55 -13.61 22.19
C ARG A 13 4.34 -13.05 21.45
N ILE A 14 4.55 -12.04 20.58
CA ILE A 14 3.45 -11.35 19.88
C ILE A 14 3.22 -12.00 18.53
N LYS A 15 2.02 -12.57 18.33
CA LYS A 15 1.57 -13.07 17.02
C LYS A 15 1.04 -11.88 16.20
N ALA A 16 1.90 -11.30 15.36
CA ALA A 16 1.57 -10.16 14.52
C ALA A 16 0.65 -10.53 13.34
N ILE A 17 0.83 -11.75 12.79
CA ILE A 17 -0.08 -12.36 11.80
C ILE A 17 -0.37 -13.79 12.28
N ASN A 18 -1.64 -14.17 12.29
CA ASN A 18 -2.11 -15.41 12.86
C ASN A 18 -3.11 -16.12 11.95
N ASN A 19 -2.62 -17.07 11.17
CA ASN A 19 -3.39 -17.92 10.26
C ASN A 19 -4.22 -17.13 9.25
N VAL A 20 -3.61 -16.16 8.58
CA VAL A 20 -4.26 -15.31 7.59
C VAL A 20 -4.27 -16.00 6.23
N SER A 21 -5.46 -16.09 5.61
CA SER A 21 -5.63 -16.52 4.22
C SER A 21 -6.47 -15.49 3.47
N LEU A 22 -5.95 -14.98 2.37
CA LEU A 22 -6.56 -13.93 1.54
C LEU A 22 -6.19 -14.14 0.07
N SER A 23 -7.02 -13.65 -0.83
CA SER A 23 -6.68 -13.55 -2.25
C SER A 23 -7.05 -12.16 -2.77
N PHE A 24 -6.18 -11.57 -3.59
CA PHE A 24 -6.39 -10.25 -4.20
C PHE A 24 -6.29 -10.34 -5.72
N ARG A 25 -7.15 -9.61 -6.42
CA ARG A 25 -7.30 -9.66 -7.87
C ARG A 25 -6.94 -8.33 -8.52
N GLN A 26 -6.69 -8.36 -9.81
CA GLN A 26 -6.54 -7.17 -10.64
C GLN A 26 -7.85 -6.36 -10.66
N GLY A 27 -7.73 -5.04 -10.67
CA GLY A 27 -8.88 -4.15 -10.64
C GLY A 27 -9.48 -3.94 -9.25
N GLU A 28 -8.89 -4.52 -8.19
CA GLU A 28 -9.30 -4.27 -6.81
C GLU A 28 -8.45 -3.16 -6.18
N ILE A 29 -9.12 -2.27 -5.43
CA ILE A 29 -8.49 -1.37 -4.48
C ILE A 29 -8.86 -1.90 -3.10
N ILE A 30 -7.88 -2.56 -2.47
CA ILE A 30 -8.04 -3.20 -1.17
C ILE A 30 -7.60 -2.24 -0.08
N THR A 31 -8.48 -1.94 0.85
CA THR A 31 -8.08 -1.24 2.07
C THR A 31 -7.90 -2.22 3.22
N LEU A 32 -6.67 -2.26 3.75
CA LEU A 32 -6.36 -2.94 5.00
C LEU A 32 -6.71 -2.01 6.15
N LEU A 33 -7.85 -2.25 6.78
CA LEU A 33 -8.38 -1.44 7.88
C LEU A 33 -8.10 -2.10 9.22
N GLY A 34 -7.68 -1.33 10.21
CA GLY A 34 -7.46 -1.84 11.57
C GLY A 34 -6.73 -0.85 12.46
N PRO A 35 -6.81 -1.01 13.79
CA PRO A 35 -6.12 -0.14 14.73
C PRO A 35 -4.60 -0.27 14.62
N ASN A 36 -3.86 0.65 15.26
CA ASN A 36 -2.41 0.54 15.36
C ASN A 36 -2.03 -0.77 16.07
N GLY A 37 -0.98 -1.44 15.56
CA GLY A 37 -0.57 -2.75 16.06
C GLY A 37 -1.47 -3.93 15.63
N ALA A 38 -2.47 -3.73 14.76
CA ALA A 38 -3.35 -4.80 14.29
C ALA A 38 -2.64 -5.84 13.40
N GLY A 39 -1.49 -5.48 12.78
CA GLY A 39 -0.74 -6.32 11.86
C GLY A 39 -0.70 -5.83 10.41
N LYS A 40 -1.27 -4.64 10.09
CA LYS A 40 -1.33 -4.08 8.73
C LYS A 40 0.06 -3.98 8.08
N SER A 41 0.97 -3.19 8.68
CA SER A 41 2.33 -3.00 8.15
C SER A 41 3.15 -4.30 8.18
N THR A 42 2.88 -5.22 9.13
CA THR A 42 3.51 -6.55 9.14
C THR A 42 3.06 -7.36 7.91
N LEU A 43 1.77 -7.36 7.59
CA LEU A 43 1.26 -8.03 6.40
C LEU A 43 1.87 -7.45 5.13
N MET A 44 1.95 -6.11 5.02
CA MET A 44 2.58 -5.45 3.87
C MET A 44 4.07 -5.79 3.73
N ARG A 45 4.82 -5.83 4.85
CA ARG A 45 6.24 -6.24 4.84
C ARG A 45 6.43 -7.70 4.43
N LEU A 46 5.50 -8.59 4.76
CA LEU A 46 5.49 -9.97 4.28
C LEU A 46 5.22 -10.03 2.77
N LEU A 47 4.23 -9.29 2.28
CA LEU A 47 3.89 -9.21 0.85
C LEU A 47 5.01 -8.62 -0.01
N THR A 48 5.79 -7.71 0.55
CA THR A 48 6.92 -7.05 -0.13
C THR A 48 8.25 -7.74 0.13
N GLY A 49 8.22 -8.86 0.85
CA GLY A 49 9.40 -9.66 1.13
C GLY A 49 10.42 -9.01 2.08
N PHE A 50 10.09 -7.92 2.76
CA PHE A 50 10.98 -7.32 3.77
C PHE A 50 11.24 -8.23 4.95
N ILE A 51 10.26 -9.10 5.27
CA ILE A 51 10.37 -10.12 6.30
C ILE A 51 9.84 -11.45 5.77
N TYR A 52 10.33 -12.57 6.33
CA TYR A 52 9.84 -13.90 6.01
C TYR A 52 8.72 -14.30 6.97
N PRO A 53 7.72 -15.09 6.50
CA PRO A 53 6.73 -15.68 7.39
C PRO A 53 7.37 -16.77 8.27
N ASP A 54 6.73 -17.09 9.39
CA ASP A 54 7.12 -18.23 10.22
C ASP A 54 6.47 -19.52 9.67
N SER A 55 5.32 -19.40 9.01
CA SER A 55 4.63 -20.46 8.27
C SER A 55 3.59 -19.90 7.33
N GLY A 56 3.09 -20.74 6.42
CA GLY A 56 2.15 -20.37 5.37
C GLY A 56 2.88 -20.02 4.08
N GLN A 57 2.17 -19.54 3.08
CA GLN A 57 2.71 -19.26 1.75
C GLN A 57 2.13 -17.96 1.18
N ILE A 58 2.95 -17.25 0.41
CA ILE A 58 2.53 -16.09 -0.40
C ILE A 58 2.92 -16.36 -1.84
N THR A 59 1.92 -16.30 -2.73
CA THR A 59 2.12 -16.41 -4.17
C THR A 59 1.72 -15.10 -4.84
N ILE A 60 2.58 -14.55 -5.68
CA ILE A 60 2.38 -13.28 -6.38
C ILE A 60 2.56 -13.54 -7.87
N LEU A 61 1.52 -13.30 -8.67
CA LEU A 61 1.51 -13.54 -10.12
C LEU A 61 2.02 -14.98 -10.47
N ASN A 62 1.55 -15.97 -9.71
CA ASN A 62 1.90 -17.39 -9.80
C ASN A 62 3.34 -17.73 -9.36
N ASN A 63 4.10 -16.80 -8.82
CA ASN A 63 5.42 -17.05 -8.25
C ASN A 63 5.36 -17.09 -6.72
N ASN A 64 5.86 -18.18 -6.13
CA ASN A 64 6.03 -18.27 -4.69
C ASN A 64 7.16 -17.29 -4.25
N ILE A 65 6.87 -16.43 -3.26
CA ILE A 65 7.82 -15.39 -2.83
C ILE A 65 9.09 -15.96 -2.19
N GLU A 66 9.08 -17.18 -1.69
CA GLU A 66 10.25 -17.83 -1.09
C GLU A 66 11.13 -18.52 -2.14
N GLU A 67 10.52 -19.08 -3.18
CA GLU A 67 11.22 -19.85 -4.23
C GLU A 67 11.66 -18.95 -5.39
N ASN A 68 10.80 -18.05 -5.83
CA ASN A 68 11.01 -17.17 -7.00
C ASN A 68 10.86 -15.70 -6.61
N ARG A 69 11.69 -15.25 -5.66
CA ARG A 69 11.55 -13.95 -5.00
C ARG A 69 11.67 -12.77 -5.97
N ILE A 70 12.64 -12.78 -6.87
CA ILE A 70 12.88 -11.69 -7.80
C ILE A 70 11.69 -11.51 -8.73
N GLU A 71 11.20 -12.59 -9.32
CA GLU A 71 10.05 -12.61 -10.22
C GLU A 71 8.77 -12.18 -9.51
N ALA A 72 8.56 -12.67 -8.28
CA ALA A 72 7.41 -12.30 -7.46
C ALA A 72 7.39 -10.81 -7.14
N LEU A 73 8.55 -10.24 -6.75
CA LEU A 73 8.65 -8.86 -6.29
C LEU A 73 8.86 -7.84 -7.42
N SER A 74 9.29 -8.25 -8.61
CA SER A 74 9.56 -7.35 -9.74
C SER A 74 8.34 -6.51 -10.16
N ASN A 75 7.14 -7.03 -9.93
CA ASN A 75 5.87 -6.38 -10.28
C ASN A 75 5.22 -5.63 -9.11
N ILE A 76 5.94 -5.42 -8.00
CA ILE A 76 5.46 -4.68 -6.83
C ILE A 76 6.12 -3.32 -6.75
N GLY A 77 5.29 -2.27 -6.65
CA GLY A 77 5.65 -0.95 -6.13
C GLY A 77 5.23 -0.87 -4.67
N TYR A 78 6.14 -0.46 -3.79
CA TYR A 78 5.85 -0.31 -2.37
C TYR A 78 6.29 1.05 -1.86
N VAL A 79 5.39 1.73 -1.18
CA VAL A 79 5.65 3.00 -0.48
C VAL A 79 5.33 2.79 0.99
N PRO A 80 6.33 2.68 1.86
CA PRO A 80 6.11 2.59 3.30
C PRO A 80 5.71 3.95 3.89
N GLU A 81 5.07 3.95 5.04
CA GLU A 81 4.58 5.13 5.77
C GLU A 81 5.63 6.24 5.87
N ASN A 82 6.86 5.90 6.26
CA ASN A 82 7.94 6.88 6.46
C ASN A 82 8.76 7.16 5.19
N SER A 83 8.38 6.63 4.03
CA SER A 83 8.99 6.87 2.71
C SER A 83 10.49 7.19 2.78
N PRO A 84 11.37 6.20 3.01
CA PRO A 84 12.81 6.45 3.15
C PRO A 84 13.38 6.92 1.82
N LEU A 85 13.70 8.22 1.74
CA LEU A 85 14.30 8.87 0.59
C LEU A 85 15.75 9.23 0.93
N TYR A 86 16.56 9.48 -0.10
CA TYR A 86 17.95 9.97 0.08
C TYR A 86 17.94 11.50 0.13
N PRO A 87 18.10 12.11 1.32
CA PRO A 87 17.89 13.55 1.51
C PRO A 87 18.86 14.43 0.68
N ASP A 88 20.10 13.99 0.50
CA ASP A 88 21.13 14.72 -0.23
C ASP A 88 20.96 14.71 -1.76
N MET A 89 20.15 13.82 -2.30
CA MET A 89 19.88 13.75 -3.74
C MET A 89 18.82 14.78 -4.14
N THR A 90 18.93 15.29 -5.37
CA THR A 90 17.80 15.95 -6.03
C THR A 90 16.72 14.94 -6.39
N VAL A 91 15.51 15.41 -6.64
CA VAL A 91 14.40 14.54 -7.08
C VAL A 91 14.78 13.77 -8.35
N PHE A 92 15.39 14.44 -9.33
CA PHE A 92 15.82 13.80 -10.57
C PHE A 92 16.88 12.72 -10.33
N GLU A 93 17.92 13.02 -9.54
CA GLU A 93 18.96 12.05 -9.20
C GLU A 93 18.39 10.82 -8.49
N TYR A 94 17.43 11.02 -7.60
CA TYR A 94 16.76 9.92 -6.90
C TYR A 94 15.95 9.06 -7.86
N LEU A 95 15.16 9.66 -8.77
CA LEU A 95 14.43 8.90 -9.78
C LEU A 95 15.36 8.13 -10.73
N CYS A 96 16.45 8.75 -11.17
CA CYS A 96 17.51 8.08 -11.94
C CYS A 96 18.12 6.89 -11.18
N PHE A 97 18.45 7.09 -9.91
CA PHE A 97 19.01 6.04 -9.07
C PHE A 97 18.05 4.85 -8.93
N MET A 98 16.78 5.13 -8.66
CA MET A 98 15.74 4.10 -8.52
C MET A 98 15.49 3.35 -9.83
N SER A 99 15.55 4.02 -10.97
CA SER A 99 15.43 3.36 -12.29
C SER A 99 16.56 2.37 -12.56
N LYS A 100 17.79 2.75 -12.21
CA LYS A 100 18.98 1.88 -12.34
C LYS A 100 18.88 0.66 -11.44
N LEU A 101 18.43 0.84 -10.19
CA LEU A 101 18.19 -0.28 -9.25
C LEU A 101 17.14 -1.27 -9.77
N ARG A 102 16.20 -0.80 -10.59
CA ARG A 102 15.14 -1.62 -11.21
C ARG A 102 15.53 -2.12 -12.60
N ASN A 103 16.77 -1.91 -13.05
CA ASN A 103 17.28 -2.26 -14.39
C ASN A 103 16.41 -1.69 -15.53
N ILE A 104 15.88 -0.47 -15.36
CA ILE A 104 15.13 0.23 -16.39
C ILE A 104 16.13 0.92 -17.31
N CYS A 105 16.07 0.65 -18.61
CA CYS A 105 16.98 1.28 -19.58
C CYS A 105 16.67 2.79 -19.74
N ASP A 106 17.68 3.57 -20.09
CA ASP A 106 17.62 5.04 -20.11
C ASP A 106 16.50 5.57 -21.01
N SER A 107 16.27 4.99 -22.19
CA SER A 107 15.21 5.40 -23.11
C SER A 107 13.80 5.19 -22.55
N ILE A 108 13.58 4.12 -21.78
CA ILE A 108 12.31 3.86 -21.08
C ILE A 108 12.20 4.81 -19.89
N PHE A 109 13.29 5.03 -19.15
CA PHE A 109 13.31 5.94 -18.02
C PHE A 109 12.93 7.36 -18.42
N GLU A 110 13.54 7.91 -19.48
CA GLU A 110 13.23 9.27 -19.95
C GLU A 110 11.74 9.47 -20.20
N LYS A 111 11.12 8.55 -20.95
CA LYS A 111 9.68 8.61 -21.23
C LYS A 111 8.83 8.55 -19.95
N ARG A 112 9.09 7.55 -19.09
CA ARG A 112 8.32 7.37 -17.84
C ARG A 112 8.54 8.51 -16.87
N CYS A 113 9.76 9.03 -16.78
CA CYS A 113 10.10 10.15 -15.93
C CYS A 113 9.30 11.41 -16.32
N GLN A 114 9.19 11.72 -17.62
CA GLN A 114 8.36 12.84 -18.10
C GLN A 114 6.89 12.68 -17.73
N GLU A 115 6.32 11.48 -17.89
CA GLU A 115 4.93 11.18 -17.51
C GLU A 115 4.73 11.33 -15.99
N ILE A 116 5.66 10.81 -15.19
CA ILE A 116 5.63 10.90 -13.72
C ILE A 116 5.75 12.35 -13.26
N ILE A 117 6.70 13.13 -13.79
CA ILE A 117 6.88 14.55 -13.46
C ILE A 117 5.58 15.31 -13.70
N LYS A 118 4.89 15.05 -14.80
CA LYS A 118 3.60 15.66 -15.13
C LYS A 118 2.48 15.22 -14.17
N ASN A 119 2.34 13.91 -13.96
CA ASN A 119 1.24 13.34 -13.18
C ASN A 119 1.32 13.67 -11.69
N PHE A 120 2.51 13.87 -11.16
CA PHE A 120 2.75 14.21 -9.75
C PHE A 120 3.16 15.66 -9.52
N SER A 121 3.08 16.53 -10.57
CA SER A 121 3.41 17.96 -10.47
C SER A 121 4.80 18.21 -9.87
N LEU A 122 5.81 17.45 -10.33
CA LEU A 122 7.18 17.53 -9.79
C LEU A 122 8.08 18.51 -10.55
N ALA A 123 7.58 19.17 -11.61
CA ALA A 123 8.40 20.02 -12.50
C ALA A 123 9.16 21.13 -11.75
N GLU A 124 8.50 21.78 -10.79
CA GLU A 124 9.10 22.90 -10.02
C GLU A 124 10.18 22.45 -9.02
N VAL A 125 10.12 21.18 -8.60
CA VAL A 125 11.02 20.64 -7.55
C VAL A 125 12.02 19.62 -8.07
N ILE A 126 12.02 19.32 -9.37
CA ILE A 126 12.80 18.23 -9.97
C ILE A 126 14.32 18.35 -9.70
N ASN A 127 14.83 19.57 -9.64
CA ASN A 127 16.24 19.88 -9.35
C ASN A 127 16.50 20.26 -7.89
N GLN A 128 15.47 20.23 -7.03
CA GLN A 128 15.63 20.52 -5.61
C GLN A 128 16.07 19.28 -4.84
N LYS A 129 16.87 19.47 -3.79
CA LYS A 129 17.24 18.41 -2.87
C LYS A 129 16.01 17.91 -2.09
N ILE A 130 15.92 16.61 -1.90
CA ILE A 130 14.79 15.95 -1.21
C ILE A 130 14.62 16.46 0.23
N GLU A 131 15.71 16.78 0.94
CA GLU A 131 15.66 17.33 2.29
C GLU A 131 14.89 18.66 2.38
N THR A 132 14.92 19.47 1.32
CA THR A 132 14.25 20.79 1.28
C THR A 132 12.77 20.73 0.95
N LEU A 133 12.26 19.56 0.57
CA LEU A 133 10.87 19.38 0.16
C LEU A 133 9.91 19.30 1.34
N SER A 134 8.68 19.78 1.14
CA SER A 134 7.58 19.52 2.07
C SER A 134 7.28 18.00 2.19
N LYS A 135 6.59 17.59 3.26
CA LYS A 135 6.17 16.19 3.45
C LYS A 135 5.37 15.69 2.22
N GLY A 136 4.47 16.51 1.69
CA GLY A 136 3.66 16.16 0.51
C GLY A 136 4.49 15.91 -0.75
N PHE A 137 5.47 16.78 -1.04
CA PHE A 137 6.36 16.55 -2.17
C PHE A 137 7.23 15.30 -1.96
N ARG A 138 7.79 15.08 -0.78
CA ARG A 138 8.53 13.84 -0.48
C ARG A 138 7.67 12.60 -0.74
N HIS A 139 6.41 12.63 -0.33
CA HIS A 139 5.48 11.53 -0.57
C HIS A 139 5.21 11.29 -2.07
N ARG A 140 4.99 12.38 -2.85
CA ARG A 140 4.84 12.30 -4.32
C ARG A 140 6.10 11.72 -4.97
N VAL A 141 7.29 12.09 -4.54
CA VAL A 141 8.57 11.53 -5.02
C VAL A 141 8.66 10.03 -4.72
N ALA A 142 8.27 9.59 -3.52
CA ALA A 142 8.29 8.17 -3.15
C ALA A 142 7.32 7.33 -4.02
N ILE A 143 6.10 7.82 -4.24
CA ILE A 143 5.14 7.16 -5.13
C ILE A 143 5.67 7.14 -6.57
N SER A 144 6.23 8.25 -7.04
CA SER A 144 6.83 8.37 -8.37
C SER A 144 7.93 7.33 -8.60
N ALA A 145 8.82 7.16 -7.63
CA ALA A 145 9.88 6.16 -7.70
C ALA A 145 9.33 4.72 -7.72
N ALA A 146 8.28 4.44 -6.95
CA ALA A 146 7.63 3.13 -6.95
C ALA A 146 6.95 2.80 -8.30
N LEU A 147 6.50 3.83 -9.03
CA LEU A 147 5.79 3.69 -10.32
C LEU A 147 6.73 3.60 -11.54
N LEU A 148 8.02 3.91 -11.41
CA LEU A 148 8.98 3.85 -12.53
C LEU A 148 9.00 2.48 -13.22
N SER A 149 8.78 1.39 -12.49
CA SER A 149 8.72 0.04 -13.03
C SER A 149 7.35 -0.36 -13.57
N GLU A 150 6.36 0.52 -13.55
CA GLU A 150 4.95 0.22 -13.91
C GLU A 150 4.43 -1.04 -13.23
N PRO A 151 4.47 -1.10 -11.90
CA PRO A 151 4.13 -2.32 -11.17
C PRO A 151 2.67 -2.71 -11.37
N LYS A 152 2.38 -4.00 -11.51
CA LYS A 152 1.00 -4.51 -11.55
C LYS A 152 0.31 -4.49 -10.18
N ILE A 153 1.09 -4.34 -9.11
CA ILE A 153 0.65 -4.32 -7.73
C ILE A 153 1.28 -3.12 -7.04
N LEU A 154 0.47 -2.20 -6.54
CA LEU A 154 0.92 -1.04 -5.78
C LEU A 154 0.48 -1.19 -4.33
N ILE A 155 1.43 -1.13 -3.40
CA ILE A 155 1.20 -1.24 -1.97
C ILE A 155 1.58 0.09 -1.32
N LEU A 156 0.64 0.72 -0.62
CA LEU A 156 0.79 2.03 0.00
C LEU A 156 0.46 1.93 1.50
N ASP A 157 1.43 2.23 2.37
CA ASP A 157 1.24 2.18 3.82
C ASP A 157 0.93 3.59 4.33
N GLU A 158 -0.30 3.84 4.83
CA GLU A 158 -0.83 5.12 5.31
C GLU A 158 -0.57 6.31 4.36
N PRO A 159 -0.93 6.21 3.06
CA PRO A 159 -0.42 7.13 2.02
C PRO A 159 -0.94 8.57 2.11
N THR A 160 -2.00 8.82 2.85
CA THR A 160 -2.62 10.15 2.98
C THR A 160 -2.25 10.87 4.27
N GLU A 161 -1.45 10.22 5.13
CA GLU A 161 -1.09 10.78 6.42
C GLU A 161 -0.20 12.03 6.27
N GLY A 162 -0.67 13.15 6.88
CA GLY A 162 0.05 14.42 6.86
C GLY A 162 0.01 15.16 5.52
N LEU A 163 -0.87 14.76 4.60
CA LEU A 163 -1.20 15.51 3.39
C LEU A 163 -2.32 16.51 3.67
N ASP A 164 -2.28 17.65 2.98
CA ASP A 164 -3.39 18.61 2.98
C ASP A 164 -4.59 18.08 2.16
N PRO A 165 -5.79 18.69 2.27
CA PRO A 165 -6.99 18.19 1.60
C PRO A 165 -6.87 18.08 0.07
N ASN A 166 -6.18 19.02 -0.59
CA ASN A 166 -6.00 19.00 -2.04
C ASN A 166 -5.08 17.84 -2.46
N GLN A 167 -3.96 17.66 -1.75
CA GLN A 167 -3.03 16.57 -1.97
C GLN A 167 -3.68 15.20 -1.74
N LYS A 168 -4.53 15.06 -0.71
CA LYS A 168 -5.33 13.86 -0.49
C LYS A 168 -6.26 13.57 -1.65
N HIS A 169 -6.95 14.60 -2.15
CA HIS A 169 -7.86 14.45 -3.29
C HIS A 169 -7.11 13.97 -4.54
N GLU A 170 -6.00 14.62 -4.91
CA GLU A 170 -5.18 14.25 -6.06
C GLU A 170 -4.67 12.79 -5.95
N LEU A 171 -4.19 12.40 -4.77
CA LEU A 171 -3.72 11.04 -4.53
C LEU A 171 -4.86 10.01 -4.63
N ARG A 172 -6.05 10.32 -4.11
CA ARG A 172 -7.24 9.46 -4.22
C ARG A 172 -7.62 9.24 -5.69
N GLU A 173 -7.67 10.29 -6.49
CA GLU A 173 -7.99 10.18 -7.92
C GLU A 173 -6.93 9.36 -8.68
N PHE A 174 -5.64 9.56 -8.36
CA PHE A 174 -4.57 8.72 -8.89
C PHE A 174 -4.78 7.24 -8.53
N ILE A 175 -5.03 6.92 -7.25
CA ILE A 175 -5.24 5.54 -6.78
C ILE A 175 -6.44 4.89 -7.49
N LYS A 176 -7.55 5.61 -7.64
CA LYS A 176 -8.74 5.12 -8.36
C LYS A 176 -8.42 4.82 -9.83
N SER A 177 -7.77 5.74 -10.52
CA SER A 177 -7.38 5.56 -11.92
C SER A 177 -6.43 4.38 -12.11
N TYR A 178 -5.40 4.29 -11.25
CA TYR A 178 -4.41 3.22 -11.29
C TYR A 178 -5.03 1.86 -10.98
N GLY A 179 -5.93 1.81 -10.00
CA GLY A 179 -6.63 0.62 -9.54
C GLY A 179 -7.58 0.01 -10.57
N GLN A 180 -8.01 0.75 -11.60
CA GLN A 180 -8.86 0.19 -12.67
C GLN A 180 -8.18 -0.95 -13.44
N LYS A 181 -6.86 -0.88 -13.60
CA LYS A 181 -6.07 -1.85 -14.38
C LYS A 181 -5.09 -2.66 -13.55
N ASN A 182 -4.85 -2.26 -12.32
CA ASN A 182 -3.85 -2.84 -11.43
C ASN A 182 -4.49 -3.24 -10.10
N LEU A 183 -3.75 -3.97 -9.26
CA LEU A 183 -4.11 -4.19 -7.87
C LEU A 183 -3.49 -3.07 -7.03
N VAL A 184 -4.30 -2.41 -6.20
CA VAL A 184 -3.79 -1.46 -5.20
C VAL A 184 -4.16 -1.96 -3.80
N ILE A 185 -3.19 -1.96 -2.89
CA ILE A 185 -3.40 -2.28 -1.48
C ILE A 185 -3.00 -1.05 -0.67
N VAL A 186 -3.94 -0.50 0.08
CA VAL A 186 -3.74 0.68 0.93
C VAL A 186 -3.97 0.27 2.38
N SER A 187 -3.05 0.59 3.28
CA SER A 187 -3.36 0.56 4.71
C SER A 187 -3.90 1.91 5.14
N THR A 188 -4.88 1.90 6.00
CA THR A 188 -5.33 3.12 6.68
C THR A 188 -6.08 2.80 7.97
N HIS A 189 -6.16 3.78 8.84
CA HIS A 189 -7.05 3.80 10.00
C HIS A 189 -8.12 4.89 9.87
N ILE A 190 -8.17 5.61 8.74
CA ILE A 190 -9.07 6.74 8.46
C ILE A 190 -10.27 6.26 7.66
N MET A 191 -11.48 6.36 8.23
CA MET A 191 -12.72 5.85 7.61
C MET A 191 -13.10 6.59 6.33
N GLU A 192 -12.80 7.89 6.25
CA GLU A 192 -13.01 8.69 5.04
C GLU A 192 -12.23 8.13 3.83
N GLU A 193 -11.00 7.61 4.06
CA GLU A 193 -10.21 6.96 3.02
C GLU A 193 -10.84 5.66 2.56
N VAL A 194 -11.36 4.88 3.51
CA VAL A 194 -12.06 3.63 3.20
C VAL A 194 -13.27 3.90 2.30
N GLU A 195 -14.10 4.88 2.63
CA GLU A 195 -15.27 5.25 1.81
C GLU A 195 -14.87 5.79 0.43
N ALA A 196 -13.81 6.58 0.38
CA ALA A 196 -13.39 7.25 -0.85
C ALA A 196 -12.71 6.33 -1.87
N LEU A 197 -11.98 5.30 -1.41
CA LEU A 197 -11.07 4.52 -2.25
C LEU A 197 -11.49 3.07 -2.46
N SER A 198 -12.09 2.43 -1.44
CA SER A 198 -12.11 0.97 -1.36
C SER A 198 -13.15 0.33 -2.27
N THR A 199 -12.71 -0.58 -3.13
CA THR A 199 -13.61 -1.57 -3.74
C THR A 199 -13.88 -2.73 -2.76
N ARG A 200 -12.89 -3.01 -1.88
CA ARG A 200 -12.97 -4.07 -0.88
C ARG A 200 -12.19 -3.67 0.37
N VAL A 201 -12.74 -4.00 1.53
CA VAL A 201 -12.17 -3.70 2.85
C VAL A 201 -11.84 -4.99 3.56
N VAL A 202 -10.58 -5.13 3.96
CA VAL A 202 -10.10 -6.24 4.79
C VAL A 202 -9.79 -5.69 6.18
N LEU A 203 -10.66 -6.01 7.15
CA LEU A 203 -10.50 -5.59 8.52
C LEU A 203 -9.61 -6.57 9.27
N ILE A 204 -8.46 -6.08 9.73
CA ILE A 204 -7.49 -6.85 10.51
C ILE A 204 -7.44 -6.36 11.95
N ASN A 205 -7.39 -7.29 12.90
CA ASN A 205 -7.19 -6.97 14.31
C ASN A 205 -6.47 -8.10 15.04
N LYS A 206 -5.45 -7.75 15.84
CA LYS A 206 -4.61 -8.72 16.58
C LYS A 206 -4.09 -9.85 15.67
N GLY A 207 -3.64 -9.48 14.47
CA GLY A 207 -3.08 -10.40 13.47
C GLY A 207 -4.09 -11.32 12.78
N LYS A 208 -5.40 -11.13 12.96
CA LYS A 208 -6.43 -11.96 12.32
C LYS A 208 -7.32 -11.12 11.43
N ILE A 209 -7.79 -11.71 10.34
CA ILE A 209 -8.84 -11.10 9.52
C ILE A 209 -10.17 -11.28 10.26
N ILE A 210 -10.81 -10.15 10.55
CA ILE A 210 -12.09 -10.09 11.26
C ILE A 210 -13.24 -10.04 10.26
N LYS A 211 -13.05 -9.28 9.18
CA LYS A 211 -14.06 -9.11 8.14
C LYS A 211 -13.36 -8.87 6.81
N ASP A 212 -13.95 -9.38 5.76
CA ASP A 212 -13.57 -9.18 4.37
C ASP A 212 -14.85 -8.85 3.60
N THR A 213 -15.00 -7.59 3.17
CA THR A 213 -16.28 -7.07 2.69
C THR A 213 -16.08 -5.80 1.86
N THR A 214 -17.16 -5.15 1.43
CA THR A 214 -17.12 -3.82 0.80
C THR A 214 -17.32 -2.72 1.85
N ALA A 215 -16.89 -1.48 1.53
CA ALA A 215 -17.13 -0.33 2.42
C ALA A 215 -18.64 -0.12 2.67
N HIS A 216 -19.48 -0.31 1.64
CA HIS A 216 -20.93 -0.21 1.77
C HIS A 216 -21.49 -1.27 2.74
N ALA A 217 -21.12 -2.54 2.57
CA ALA A 217 -21.60 -3.60 3.45
C ALA A 217 -21.09 -3.45 4.89
N LEU A 218 -19.87 -2.89 5.08
CA LEU A 218 -19.35 -2.57 6.39
C LEU A 218 -20.18 -1.47 7.07
N LYS A 219 -20.55 -0.42 6.31
CA LYS A 219 -21.38 0.69 6.77
C LYS A 219 -22.78 0.25 7.24
N MET A 220 -23.37 -0.73 6.55
CA MET A 220 -24.68 -1.30 6.89
C MET A 220 -24.69 -2.09 8.21
N LEU A 221 -23.53 -2.35 8.83
CA LEU A 221 -23.43 -2.97 10.15
C LEU A 221 -23.62 -1.98 11.30
N SER A 222 -23.73 -0.68 11.00
CA SER A 222 -24.07 0.36 11.99
C SER A 222 -25.52 0.79 11.82
N PRO A 223 -26.29 0.95 12.91
CA PRO A 223 -27.64 1.48 12.85
C PRO A 223 -27.75 2.88 12.24
N SER A 224 -26.72 3.71 12.44
CA SER A 224 -26.65 5.07 11.90
C SER A 224 -26.14 5.12 10.46
N GLY A 225 -25.69 4.00 9.88
CA GLY A 225 -24.99 3.97 8.60
C GLY A 225 -23.62 4.65 8.64
N ASN A 226 -23.00 4.77 9.81
CA ASN A 226 -21.69 5.39 10.00
C ASN A 226 -20.58 4.34 10.08
N LEU A 227 -19.55 4.50 9.27
CA LEU A 227 -18.44 3.53 9.17
C LEU A 227 -17.59 3.48 10.44
N ASP A 228 -17.37 4.63 11.12
CA ASP A 228 -16.63 4.68 12.38
C ASP A 228 -17.36 3.93 13.50
N GLU A 229 -18.68 4.04 13.54
CA GLU A 229 -19.52 3.29 14.49
C GLU A 229 -19.46 1.80 14.20
N ALA A 230 -19.64 1.39 12.93
CA ALA A 230 -19.52 0.00 12.51
C ALA A 230 -18.15 -0.60 12.89
N PHE A 231 -17.07 0.13 12.62
CA PHE A 231 -15.72 -0.29 12.97
C PHE A 231 -15.54 -0.46 14.48
N ARG A 232 -15.96 0.55 15.30
CA ARG A 232 -15.87 0.47 16.76
C ARG A 232 -16.65 -0.72 17.29
N ASN A 233 -17.87 -0.93 16.82
CA ASN A 233 -18.70 -2.06 17.24
C ASN A 233 -18.04 -3.41 16.95
N ILE A 234 -17.44 -3.58 15.76
CA ILE A 234 -16.73 -4.82 15.40
C ILE A 234 -15.49 -5.03 16.26
N ILE A 235 -14.72 -3.97 16.55
CA ILE A 235 -13.49 -4.09 17.35
C ILE A 235 -13.78 -4.33 18.82
N GLN A 236 -14.85 -3.71 19.38
CA GLN A 236 -15.23 -3.81 20.79
C GLN A 236 -16.05 -5.06 21.09
N ASN A 237 -16.98 -5.45 20.22
CA ASN A 237 -17.93 -6.57 20.40
C ASN A 237 -17.33 -7.96 20.14
N ARG A 238 -16.05 -8.16 20.36
CA ARG A 238 -15.38 -9.47 20.26
C ARG A 238 -15.85 -10.52 21.30
N SER A 239 -16.86 -10.22 22.10
CA SER A 239 -17.49 -11.15 23.02
C SER A 239 -18.66 -11.95 22.41
N LEU A 240 -19.00 -11.72 21.12
CA LEU A 240 -20.21 -12.27 20.48
C LEU A 240 -19.97 -13.01 19.14
N LEU A 241 -18.71 -13.40 18.82
CA LEU A 241 -18.43 -14.29 17.68
C LEU A 241 -17.59 -15.49 18.07
#